data_27b04f7ff6c29782a3190c28a59665d9
#
_entry.id   27b04f7ff6c29782a3190c28a59665d9
#
_cell.length_a   1.000
_cell.length_b   1.000
_cell.length_c   1.000
_cell.angle_alpha   90.00
_cell.angle_beta   90.00
_cell.angle_gamma   90.00
#
_symmetry.space_group_name_H-M   'P 1'
#
loop_
_entity.id
_entity.type
_entity.pdbx_description
1 polymer ?
#
loop_
_entity_poly.entity_id
_entity_poly.type
_entity_poly.pdbx_seq_one_letter_code
_entity_poly.pdbx_strand_id
1 'polypeptide(L)'
;VHATFNRTPGLIEQLNDYVNNWAKDKYWVLSEVPAADLTDEQKTFILTRFFDANWDNMIRSHPGYERLLNLRGGTTDEAIAKAVTTFSEQDFRDLQIWFNLAWIDPDELAKEPLKTLVAKDHDFEESDKAILFGEVVRIIAEVIPLHKEMQELGQIEVITTPLAHPILPLIYNSNEAAV
;
A
#
# COMPACT_ATOMS: atom_id res chain seq x y z
N VAL A 1 2.86 -27.86 -1.49
CA VAL A 1 1.52 -27.29 -1.75
C VAL A 1 1.52 -26.78 -3.16
N HIS A 2 0.51 -27.16 -3.95
CA HIS A 2 0.32 -26.62 -5.28
C HIS A 2 -0.83 -25.62 -5.22
N ALA A 3 -0.66 -24.45 -5.84
CA ALA A 3 -1.67 -23.41 -5.90
C ALA A 3 -1.80 -22.87 -7.31
N THR A 4 -3.01 -22.49 -7.72
CA THR A 4 -3.28 -21.83 -9.01
C THR A 4 -3.54 -20.35 -8.76
N PHE A 5 -2.80 -19.49 -9.46
CA PHE A 5 -2.94 -18.04 -9.38
C PHE A 5 -3.48 -17.47 -10.69
N ASN A 6 -4.57 -16.73 -10.59
CA ASN A 6 -5.05 -15.94 -11.73
C ASN A 6 -4.37 -14.57 -11.75
N ARG A 7 -3.60 -14.31 -12.80
CA ARG A 7 -2.95 -13.02 -13.04
C ARG A 7 -3.65 -12.28 -14.17
N THR A 8 -4.41 -11.27 -13.81
CA THR A 8 -5.07 -10.44 -14.82
C THR A 8 -4.03 -9.56 -15.54
N PRO A 9 -4.14 -9.37 -16.86
CA PRO A 9 -3.21 -8.50 -17.58
C PRO A 9 -3.18 -7.07 -17.03
N GLY A 10 -4.33 -6.52 -16.60
CA GLY A 10 -4.39 -5.20 -15.98
C GLY A 10 -3.55 -5.08 -14.70
N LEU A 11 -3.49 -6.14 -13.86
CA LEU A 11 -2.59 -6.16 -12.71
C LEU A 11 -1.12 -6.16 -13.14
N ILE A 12 -0.78 -6.93 -14.19
CA ILE A 12 0.59 -6.98 -14.70
C ILE A 12 1.01 -5.62 -15.26
N GLU A 13 0.13 -4.95 -16.01
CA GLU A 13 0.37 -3.58 -16.49
C GLU A 13 0.58 -2.60 -15.33
N GLN A 14 -0.28 -2.64 -14.30
CA GLN A 14 -0.13 -1.79 -13.11
C GLN A 14 1.20 -2.03 -12.38
N LEU A 15 1.59 -3.29 -12.16
CA LEU A 15 2.88 -3.61 -11.54
C LEU A 15 4.06 -3.05 -12.36
N ASN A 16 4.00 -3.21 -13.69
CA ASN A 16 5.02 -2.65 -14.59
C ASN A 16 5.04 -1.12 -14.58
N ASP A 17 3.88 -0.47 -14.49
CA ASP A 17 3.79 0.97 -14.43
C ASP A 17 4.42 1.52 -13.14
N TYR A 18 4.19 0.88 -11.99
CA TYR A 18 4.86 1.26 -10.73
C TYR A 18 6.38 1.11 -10.82
N VAL A 19 6.86 0.01 -11.42
CA VAL A 19 8.30 -0.29 -11.47
C VAL A 19 9.03 0.51 -12.55
N ASN A 20 8.46 0.63 -13.76
CA ASN A 20 9.16 1.13 -14.94
C ASN A 20 8.75 2.54 -15.35
N ASN A 21 7.50 2.94 -15.09
CA ASN A 21 6.92 4.19 -15.55
C ASN A 21 6.67 5.19 -14.41
N TRP A 22 7.06 4.84 -13.17
CA TRP A 22 6.93 5.69 -11.98
C TRP A 22 5.48 6.12 -11.73
N ALA A 23 4.52 5.25 -12.04
CA ALA A 23 3.14 5.47 -11.68
C ALA A 23 3.00 5.56 -10.16
N LYS A 24 2.21 6.50 -9.69
CA LYS A 24 1.94 6.71 -8.27
C LYS A 24 0.46 7.01 -8.08
N ASP A 25 -0.15 6.32 -7.15
CA ASP A 25 -1.50 6.67 -6.72
C ASP A 25 -1.50 7.86 -5.75
N LYS A 26 -2.68 8.31 -5.37
CA LYS A 26 -2.84 9.46 -4.48
C LYS A 26 -2.23 9.22 -3.09
N TYR A 27 -2.29 7.99 -2.57
CA TYR A 27 -1.73 7.67 -1.26
C TYR A 27 -0.20 7.75 -1.28
N TRP A 28 0.40 7.19 -2.33
CA TRP A 28 1.84 7.28 -2.54
C TRP A 28 2.29 8.73 -2.68
N VAL A 29 1.66 9.49 -3.57
CA VAL A 29 2.00 10.91 -3.77
C VAL A 29 1.94 11.69 -2.46
N LEU A 30 0.86 11.52 -1.67
CA LEU A 30 0.71 12.20 -0.39
C LEU A 30 1.71 11.73 0.67
N SER A 31 2.16 10.49 0.59
CA SER A 31 3.19 9.98 1.51
C SER A 31 4.58 10.54 1.21
N GLU A 32 4.87 10.89 -0.05
CA GLU A 32 6.16 11.49 -0.44
C GLU A 32 6.22 13.00 -0.21
N VAL A 33 5.09 13.70 -0.14
CA VAL A 33 5.10 15.14 0.17
C VAL A 33 5.80 15.36 1.51
N PRO A 34 6.80 16.27 1.59
CA PRO A 34 7.39 16.61 2.88
C PRO A 34 6.31 17.05 3.88
N ALA A 35 6.38 16.56 5.10
CA ALA A 35 5.33 16.84 6.09
C ALA A 35 5.14 18.33 6.36
N ALA A 36 6.21 19.12 6.25
CA ALA A 36 6.19 20.58 6.37
C ALA A 36 5.41 21.28 5.25
N ASP A 37 5.31 20.66 4.07
CA ASP A 37 4.71 21.25 2.86
C ASP A 37 3.24 20.82 2.68
N LEU A 38 2.69 19.99 3.57
CA LEU A 38 1.31 19.53 3.49
C LEU A 38 0.31 20.66 3.65
N THR A 39 -0.59 20.80 2.69
CA THR A 39 -1.75 21.70 2.81
C THR A 39 -2.80 21.15 3.76
N ASP A 40 -3.69 21.98 4.28
CA ASP A 40 -4.76 21.53 5.20
C ASP A 40 -5.72 20.53 4.52
N GLU A 41 -5.93 20.63 3.21
CA GLU A 41 -6.71 19.63 2.45
C GLU A 41 -5.99 18.27 2.43
N GLN A 42 -4.68 18.28 2.20
CA GLN A 42 -3.86 17.05 2.21
C GLN A 42 -3.80 16.44 3.61
N LYS A 43 -3.62 17.25 4.67
CA LYS A 43 -3.67 16.83 6.07
C LYS A 43 -5.01 16.19 6.41
N THR A 44 -6.12 16.81 6.00
CA THR A 44 -7.48 16.27 6.17
C THR A 44 -7.61 14.90 5.49
N PHE A 45 -7.14 14.76 4.25
CA PHE A 45 -7.16 13.49 3.54
C PHE A 45 -6.34 12.41 4.26
N ILE A 46 -5.11 12.73 4.67
CA ILE A 46 -4.22 11.83 5.40
C ILE A 46 -4.89 11.36 6.69
N LEU A 47 -5.40 12.28 7.52
CA LEU A 47 -6.07 11.91 8.77
C LEU A 47 -7.34 11.09 8.58
N THR A 48 -8.03 11.28 7.45
CA THR A 48 -9.25 10.53 7.13
C THR A 48 -8.92 9.13 6.61
N ARG A 49 -7.85 8.97 5.81
CA ARG A 49 -7.61 7.77 5.01
C ARG A 49 -6.40 6.93 5.43
N PHE A 50 -5.40 7.51 6.09
CA PHE A 50 -4.17 6.77 6.43
C PHE A 50 -4.32 5.91 7.70
N PHE A 51 -5.56 5.65 8.10
CA PHE A 51 -5.94 4.64 9.09
C PHE A 51 -6.95 3.64 8.50
N ASP A 52 -7.14 3.62 7.17
CA ASP A 52 -7.94 2.63 6.46
C ASP A 52 -7.14 1.30 6.38
N ALA A 53 -6.99 0.65 7.52
CA ALA A 53 -6.28 -0.61 7.71
C ALA A 53 -6.98 -1.42 8.81
N ASN A 54 -6.64 -2.70 8.96
CA ASN A 54 -7.14 -3.48 10.09
C ASN A 54 -6.51 -2.96 11.40
N TRP A 55 -7.34 -2.34 12.25
CA TRP A 55 -6.82 -1.67 13.44
C TRP A 55 -6.15 -2.62 14.43
N ASP A 56 -6.67 -3.83 14.61
CA ASP A 56 -6.13 -4.77 15.59
C ASP A 56 -4.81 -5.38 15.15
N ASN A 57 -4.71 -5.75 13.86
CA ASN A 57 -3.56 -6.49 13.34
C ASN A 57 -2.48 -5.61 12.69
N MET A 58 -2.86 -4.43 12.15
CA MET A 58 -1.94 -3.59 11.36
C MET A 58 -1.58 -2.28 12.07
N ILE A 59 -2.45 -1.76 12.96
CA ILE A 59 -2.21 -0.50 13.65
C ILE A 59 -1.77 -0.73 15.10
N ARG A 60 -2.59 -1.44 15.88
CA ARG A 60 -2.33 -1.64 17.31
C ARG A 60 -1.15 -2.56 17.61
N SER A 61 -0.70 -3.33 16.64
CA SER A 61 0.54 -4.11 16.73
C SER A 61 1.81 -3.25 16.70
N HIS A 62 1.69 -1.96 16.35
CA HIS A 62 2.79 -0.99 16.25
C HIS A 62 2.53 0.21 17.15
N PRO A 63 3.27 0.36 18.27
CA PRO A 63 2.99 1.41 19.28
C PRO A 63 2.99 2.82 18.72
N GLY A 64 3.91 3.16 17.82
CA GLY A 64 3.96 4.46 17.16
C GLY A 64 2.73 4.74 16.30
N TYR A 65 2.25 3.73 15.56
CA TYR A 65 1.04 3.90 14.75
C TYR A 65 -0.23 3.97 15.59
N GLU A 66 -0.34 3.14 16.65
CA GLU A 66 -1.44 3.20 17.61
C GLU A 66 -1.51 4.56 18.33
N ARG A 67 -0.35 5.13 18.72
CA ARG A 67 -0.27 6.47 19.27
C ARG A 67 -0.92 7.50 18.35
N LEU A 68 -0.62 7.45 17.05
CA LEU A 68 -1.18 8.36 16.05
C LEU A 68 -2.70 8.16 15.87
N LEU A 69 -3.18 6.92 15.89
CA LEU A 69 -4.61 6.63 15.87
C LEU A 69 -5.33 7.23 17.07
N ASN A 70 -4.76 7.09 18.27
CA ASN A 70 -5.32 7.63 19.49
C ASN A 70 -5.27 9.18 19.50
N LEU A 71 -4.20 9.78 18.95
CA LEU A 71 -4.07 11.24 18.82
C LEU A 71 -5.11 11.82 17.86
N ARG A 72 -5.41 11.13 16.74
CA ARG A 72 -6.47 11.52 15.80
C ARG A 72 -7.84 11.55 16.51
N GLY A 73 -8.09 10.59 17.38
CA GLY A 73 -9.38 10.44 18.06
C GLY A 73 -10.47 9.89 17.13
N GLY A 74 -11.59 10.59 16.99
CA GLY A 74 -12.73 10.15 16.20
C GLY A 74 -12.56 10.29 14.69
N THR A 75 -13.62 9.88 13.96
CA THR A 75 -13.70 9.95 12.50
C THR A 75 -14.72 10.96 11.99
N THR A 76 -15.36 11.74 12.89
CA THR A 76 -16.28 12.82 12.48
C THR A 76 -15.51 13.99 11.91
N ASP A 77 -16.18 14.80 11.09
CA ASP A 77 -15.55 15.98 10.49
C ASP A 77 -14.94 16.92 11.53
N GLU A 78 -15.61 17.09 12.68
CA GLU A 78 -15.12 17.92 13.80
C GLU A 78 -13.87 17.33 14.44
N ALA A 79 -13.82 15.99 14.59
CA ALA A 79 -12.65 15.31 15.13
C ALA A 79 -11.45 15.42 14.19
N ILE A 80 -11.66 15.23 12.88
CA ILE A 80 -10.62 15.40 11.87
C ILE A 80 -10.13 16.86 11.80
N ALA A 81 -11.03 17.84 11.78
CA ALA A 81 -10.66 19.26 11.80
C ALA A 81 -9.82 19.63 13.03
N LYS A 82 -10.15 19.07 14.21
CA LYS A 82 -9.36 19.22 15.43
C LYS A 82 -7.99 18.55 15.26
N ALA A 83 -7.93 17.33 14.70
CA ALA A 83 -6.68 16.61 14.51
C ALA A 83 -5.73 17.34 13.56
N VAL A 84 -6.23 18.00 12.49
CA VAL A 84 -5.42 18.83 11.58
C VAL A 84 -4.62 19.90 12.35
N THR A 85 -5.19 20.47 13.40
CA THR A 85 -4.53 21.48 14.23
C THR A 85 -3.72 20.91 15.41
N THR A 86 -3.95 19.66 15.76
CA THR A 86 -3.29 19.01 16.92
C THR A 86 -2.04 18.24 16.51
N PHE A 87 -2.07 17.61 15.31
CA PHE A 87 -0.92 16.89 14.77
C PHE A 87 0.22 17.85 14.48
N SER A 88 1.40 17.52 14.98
CA SER A 88 2.64 18.18 14.60
C SER A 88 3.10 17.74 13.21
N GLU A 89 4.06 18.45 12.63
CA GLU A 89 4.75 18.03 11.40
C GLU A 89 5.33 16.62 11.56
N GLN A 90 5.94 16.31 12.72
CA GLN A 90 6.48 15.00 13.00
C GLN A 90 5.40 13.92 13.02
N ASP A 91 4.23 14.19 13.60
CA ASP A 91 3.12 13.22 13.61
C ASP A 91 2.61 12.91 12.20
N PHE A 92 2.56 13.91 11.31
CA PHE A 92 2.21 13.68 9.90
C PHE A 92 3.27 12.85 9.17
N ARG A 93 4.56 13.11 9.41
CA ARG A 93 5.66 12.33 8.81
C ARG A 93 5.61 10.88 9.29
N ASP A 94 5.44 10.68 10.60
CA ASP A 94 5.32 9.34 11.17
C ASP A 94 4.10 8.61 10.61
N LEU A 95 2.97 9.29 10.44
CA LEU A 95 1.76 8.70 9.86
C LEU A 95 1.95 8.31 8.38
N GLN A 96 2.61 9.16 7.58
CA GLN A 96 2.92 8.86 6.19
C GLN A 96 3.77 7.59 6.05
N ILE A 97 4.71 7.36 6.96
CA ILE A 97 5.58 6.18 6.95
C ILE A 97 4.83 4.96 7.49
N TRP A 98 4.17 5.07 8.64
CA TRP A 98 3.44 3.95 9.24
C TRP A 98 2.33 3.40 8.35
N PHE A 99 1.58 4.28 7.68
CA PHE A 99 0.54 3.82 6.74
C PHE A 99 1.10 2.86 5.69
N ASN A 100 2.24 3.19 5.11
CA ASN A 100 2.86 2.35 4.08
C ASN A 100 3.52 1.09 4.66
N LEU A 101 4.23 1.20 5.80
CA LEU A 101 4.83 0.03 6.47
C LEU A 101 3.78 -1.02 6.84
N ALA A 102 2.61 -0.60 7.30
CA ALA A 102 1.55 -1.50 7.77
C ALA A 102 0.97 -2.41 6.66
N TRP A 103 1.18 -2.07 5.39
CA TRP A 103 0.74 -2.89 4.25
C TRP A 103 1.81 -3.83 3.70
N ILE A 104 3.04 -3.75 4.23
CA ILE A 104 4.13 -4.65 3.85
C ILE A 104 4.02 -5.96 4.63
N ASP A 105 4.28 -7.06 3.95
CA ASP A 105 4.26 -8.40 4.55
C ASP A 105 5.23 -8.49 5.75
N PRO A 106 4.84 -9.13 6.88
CA PRO A 106 5.69 -9.28 8.04
C PRO A 106 7.05 -9.92 7.77
N ASP A 107 7.14 -10.85 6.82
CA ASP A 107 8.42 -11.48 6.45
C ASP A 107 9.36 -10.50 5.74
N GLU A 108 8.81 -9.52 5.00
CA GLU A 108 9.60 -8.43 4.42
C GLU A 108 9.97 -7.38 5.47
N LEU A 109 9.04 -7.03 6.38
CA LEU A 109 9.33 -6.13 7.51
C LEU A 109 10.43 -6.65 8.44
N ALA A 110 10.63 -7.98 8.51
CA ALA A 110 11.69 -8.59 9.31
C ALA A 110 13.10 -8.46 8.69
N LYS A 111 13.20 -7.99 7.44
CA LYS A 111 14.47 -7.83 6.70
C LYS A 111 14.96 -6.38 6.75
N GLU A 112 16.28 -6.20 6.67
CA GLU A 112 16.83 -4.85 6.48
C GLU A 112 16.58 -4.34 5.04
N PRO A 113 16.34 -3.04 4.87
CA PRO A 113 16.36 -1.97 5.87
C PRO A 113 15.00 -1.75 6.59
N LEU A 114 13.92 -2.42 6.19
CA LEU A 114 12.57 -2.23 6.75
C LEU A 114 12.53 -2.55 8.24
N LYS A 115 13.27 -3.57 8.69
CA LYS A 115 13.39 -3.93 10.10
C LYS A 115 13.88 -2.75 10.97
N THR A 116 14.84 -2.00 10.46
CA THR A 116 15.35 -0.81 11.16
C THR A 116 14.29 0.29 11.22
N LEU A 117 13.49 0.50 10.15
CA LEU A 117 12.38 1.45 10.17
C LEU A 117 11.30 1.05 11.18
N VAL A 118 10.91 -0.22 11.20
CA VAL A 118 9.93 -0.73 12.18
C VAL A 118 10.44 -0.55 13.62
N ALA A 119 11.72 -0.84 13.87
CA ALA A 119 12.33 -0.68 15.19
C ALA A 119 12.47 0.79 15.63
N LYS A 120 12.55 1.74 14.69
CA LYS A 120 12.58 3.18 14.96
C LYS A 120 11.26 3.68 15.56
N ASP A 121 10.15 3.12 15.15
CA ASP A 121 8.78 3.31 15.64
C ASP A 121 8.20 4.74 15.53
N HIS A 122 8.97 5.77 15.77
CA HIS A 122 8.58 7.20 15.71
C HIS A 122 9.80 8.08 15.42
N ASP A 123 9.59 9.38 15.28
CA ASP A 123 10.63 10.37 14.95
C ASP A 123 11.33 10.08 13.62
N PHE A 124 10.55 9.63 12.64
CA PHE A 124 11.05 9.40 11.30
C PHE A 124 11.55 10.69 10.65
N GLU A 125 12.50 10.54 9.72
CA GLU A 125 13.04 11.60 8.90
C GLU A 125 12.47 11.55 7.48
N GLU A 126 12.58 12.64 6.72
CA GLU A 126 12.17 12.61 5.30
C GLU A 126 13.00 11.62 4.46
N SER A 127 14.25 11.37 4.87
CA SER A 127 15.13 10.35 4.28
C SER A 127 14.60 8.92 4.46
N ASP A 128 13.87 8.64 5.54
CA ASP A 128 13.28 7.32 5.77
C ASP A 128 12.21 6.97 4.74
N LYS A 129 11.52 7.98 4.19
CA LYS A 129 10.57 7.78 3.08
C LYS A 129 11.25 7.23 1.83
N ALA A 130 12.44 7.73 1.49
CA ALA A 130 13.19 7.26 0.33
C ALA A 130 13.59 5.78 0.49
N ILE A 131 14.00 5.37 1.69
CA ILE A 131 14.30 3.98 2.02
C ILE A 131 13.04 3.12 1.87
N LEU A 132 11.94 3.53 2.50
CA LEU A 132 10.66 2.83 2.45
C LEU A 132 10.17 2.62 1.02
N PHE A 133 10.10 3.69 0.22
CA PHE A 133 9.59 3.58 -1.15
C PHE A 133 10.54 2.84 -2.08
N GLY A 134 11.85 2.89 -1.84
CA GLY A 134 12.81 2.04 -2.52
C GLY A 134 12.50 0.55 -2.30
N GLU A 135 12.19 0.16 -1.07
CA GLU A 135 11.81 -1.22 -0.75
C GLU A 135 10.44 -1.61 -1.32
N VAL A 136 9.46 -0.70 -1.29
CA VAL A 136 8.15 -0.95 -1.92
C VAL A 136 8.32 -1.25 -3.41
N VAL A 137 9.10 -0.45 -4.14
CA VAL A 137 9.39 -0.69 -5.56
C VAL A 137 10.12 -2.02 -5.77
N ARG A 138 11.11 -2.36 -4.92
CA ARG A 138 11.81 -3.64 -4.96
C ARG A 138 10.84 -4.82 -4.82
N ILE A 139 9.97 -4.77 -3.81
CA ILE A 139 8.97 -5.83 -3.55
C ILE A 139 8.02 -5.97 -4.74
N ILE A 140 7.51 -4.87 -5.28
CA ILE A 140 6.64 -4.90 -6.47
C ILE A 140 7.36 -5.52 -7.66
N ALA A 141 8.64 -5.18 -7.87
CA ALA A 141 9.44 -5.68 -8.99
C ALA A 141 9.68 -7.21 -8.91
N GLU A 142 9.67 -7.79 -7.72
CA GLU A 142 9.86 -9.23 -7.53
C GLU A 142 8.61 -10.06 -7.84
N VAL A 143 7.41 -9.47 -7.86
CA VAL A 143 6.14 -10.21 -7.98
C VAL A 143 6.10 -11.05 -9.25
N ILE A 144 6.41 -10.47 -10.41
CA ILE A 144 6.33 -11.19 -11.70
C ILE A 144 7.45 -12.24 -11.82
N PRO A 145 8.74 -11.91 -11.56
CA PRO A 145 9.82 -12.89 -11.60
C PRO A 145 9.60 -14.08 -10.65
N LEU A 146 9.16 -13.83 -9.43
CA LEU A 146 8.91 -14.89 -8.44
C LEU A 146 7.81 -15.87 -8.92
N HIS A 147 6.72 -15.36 -9.51
CA HIS A 147 5.68 -16.23 -10.04
C HIS A 147 6.17 -17.06 -11.22
N LYS A 148 7.02 -16.51 -12.08
CA LYS A 148 7.66 -17.26 -13.16
C LYS A 148 8.53 -18.39 -12.62
N GLU A 149 9.40 -18.08 -11.66
CA GLU A 149 10.27 -19.08 -11.02
C GLU A 149 9.46 -20.20 -10.37
N MET A 150 8.45 -19.85 -9.56
CA MET A 150 7.61 -20.84 -8.90
C MET A 150 6.83 -21.72 -9.87
N GLN A 151 6.41 -21.18 -11.01
CA GLN A 151 5.77 -21.97 -12.08
C GLN A 151 6.77 -22.92 -12.75
N GLU A 152 7.98 -22.47 -13.04
CA GLU A 152 9.04 -23.31 -13.61
C GLU A 152 9.44 -24.45 -12.67
N LEU A 153 9.41 -24.20 -11.35
CA LEU A 153 9.62 -25.24 -10.32
C LEU A 153 8.41 -26.17 -10.12
N GLY A 154 7.29 -25.92 -10.78
CA GLY A 154 6.06 -26.70 -10.63
C GLY A 154 5.36 -26.56 -9.29
N GLN A 155 5.64 -25.50 -8.53
CA GLN A 155 5.00 -25.22 -7.24
C GLN A 155 3.67 -24.50 -7.40
N ILE A 156 3.52 -23.71 -8.45
CA ILE A 156 2.29 -23.00 -8.78
C ILE A 156 1.94 -23.17 -10.25
N GLU A 157 0.67 -22.94 -10.56
CA GLU A 157 0.15 -22.77 -11.91
C GLU A 157 -0.34 -21.34 -12.07
N VAL A 158 0.09 -20.65 -13.12
CA VAL A 158 -0.39 -19.31 -13.43
C VAL A 158 -1.37 -19.37 -14.59
N ILE A 159 -2.58 -18.90 -14.34
CA ILE A 159 -3.62 -18.71 -15.36
C ILE A 159 -3.88 -17.22 -15.55
N THR A 160 -4.54 -16.86 -16.63
CA THR A 160 -4.89 -15.48 -16.95
C THR A 160 -6.32 -15.36 -17.48
N THR A 161 -6.82 -14.16 -17.48
CA THR A 161 -8.10 -13.75 -18.08
C THR A 161 -7.84 -12.68 -19.14
N PRO A 162 -8.78 -12.42 -20.07
CA PRO A 162 -8.66 -11.29 -20.99
C PRO A 162 -8.50 -9.94 -20.25
N LEU A 163 -7.83 -8.96 -20.88
CA LEU A 163 -7.45 -7.68 -20.30
C LEU A 163 -8.61 -6.96 -19.57
N ALA A 164 -9.76 -6.86 -20.20
CA ALA A 164 -10.94 -6.18 -19.64
C ALA A 164 -11.86 -7.13 -18.86
N HIS A 165 -11.40 -8.34 -18.55
CA HIS A 165 -12.14 -9.38 -17.84
C HIS A 165 -13.55 -9.67 -18.41
N PRO A 166 -13.72 -9.75 -19.74
CA PRO A 166 -15.02 -10.01 -20.34
C PRO A 166 -15.49 -11.46 -20.12
N ILE A 167 -16.77 -11.67 -20.16
CA ILE A 167 -17.36 -13.02 -20.22
C ILE A 167 -17.18 -13.53 -21.66
N LEU A 168 -16.14 -14.33 -21.91
CA LEU A 168 -15.75 -14.77 -23.27
C LEU A 168 -16.88 -15.45 -24.06
N PRO A 169 -17.73 -16.34 -23.48
CA PRO A 169 -18.85 -16.92 -24.22
C PRO A 169 -19.78 -15.85 -24.80
N LEU A 170 -20.05 -14.78 -24.04
CA LEU A 170 -20.93 -13.69 -24.49
C LEU A 170 -20.31 -12.80 -25.57
N ILE A 171 -18.99 -12.67 -25.57
CA ILE A 171 -18.28 -11.95 -26.65
C ILE A 171 -18.26 -12.77 -27.92
N TYR A 172 -18.04 -14.09 -27.79
CA TYR A 172 -18.05 -15.00 -28.95
C TYR A 172 -19.43 -15.13 -29.56
N ASN A 173 -20.47 -15.29 -28.75
CA ASN A 173 -21.84 -15.37 -29.16
C ASN A 173 -22.79 -14.74 -28.10
N SER A 174 -23.26 -13.54 -28.38
CA SER A 174 -24.15 -12.82 -27.47
C SER A 174 -25.50 -13.51 -27.21
N ASN A 175 -25.89 -14.47 -28.08
CA ASN A 175 -27.10 -15.24 -27.90
C ASN A 175 -27.00 -16.30 -26.78
N GLU A 176 -25.78 -16.61 -26.29
CA GLU A 176 -25.59 -17.53 -25.15
C GLU A 176 -26.26 -17.03 -23.86
N ALA A 177 -26.55 -15.72 -23.76
CA ALA A 177 -27.29 -15.12 -22.65
C ALA A 177 -28.76 -14.89 -22.96
N ALA A 178 -29.23 -15.22 -24.17
CA ALA A 178 -30.64 -15.11 -24.52
C ALA A 178 -31.44 -16.26 -23.89
N VAL A 179 -32.34 -15.93 -22.98
CA VAL A 179 -33.27 -16.85 -22.31
C VAL A 179 -34.61 -16.81 -23.07
#